data_c17cf069d4c3843db8cb9c252699b3fd
#
_entry.id   c17cf069d4c3843db8cb9c252699b3fd
#
_cell.length_a   1.000
_cell.length_b   1.000
_cell.length_c   1.000
_cell.angle_alpha   90.00
_cell.angle_beta   90.00
_cell.angle_gamma   90.00
#
_symmetry.space_group_name_H-M   'P 1'
#
loop_
_entity.id
_entity.type
_entity.pdbx_description
1 polymer ?
#
loop_
_entity_poly.entity_id
_entity_poly.type
_entity_poly.pdbx_seq_one_letter_code
_entity_poly.pdbx_strand_id
1 'polypeptide(L)'
;MVVAVGGDGTVNEVARAIVHSNTALGVIPCGSGNGLARHLQLPINVKKSIEIINAFEVRDLDYGIINGYPFFCTCGMGFDAFISLKFAEAGKRGPLTYIENVLREGLKYEPETYTVMADDETSLHKAFLISCANASQYGNNAYIAPQASMSDGLMDVIIMEPFGLIDAPQISIEMFNKTLNKNNSKIKTFRCKKLHVHRDNPGAIHYDGDPVMTGADIDVELKPKGIKIVVNPFADRNQRKPNALQNAATELFNEINNIREEISKSRQKLQQWSKAVQNKLDL
;
A
#
# COMPACT_ATOMS: atom_id res chain seq x y z
N MET A 1 -8.77 18.87 21.62
CA MET A 1 -8.97 18.01 20.45
C MET A 1 -9.12 18.86 19.19
N VAL A 2 -8.57 18.42 18.07
CA VAL A 2 -8.78 18.97 16.73
C VAL A 2 -9.43 17.89 15.87
N VAL A 3 -10.38 18.25 15.02
CA VAL A 3 -11.08 17.29 14.14
C VAL A 3 -10.72 17.57 12.70
N ALA A 4 -10.09 16.61 12.03
CA ALA A 4 -9.84 16.64 10.61
C ALA A 4 -11.09 16.14 9.85
N VAL A 5 -11.68 17.01 9.03
CA VAL A 5 -12.82 16.68 8.16
C VAL A 5 -12.33 16.68 6.73
N GLY A 6 -12.04 15.49 6.17
CA GLY A 6 -11.43 15.43 4.85
C GLY A 6 -10.90 14.05 4.45
N GLY A 7 -10.05 14.03 3.44
CA GLY A 7 -9.31 12.85 3.00
C GLY A 7 -7.94 12.73 3.65
N ASP A 8 -7.13 11.80 3.14
CA ASP A 8 -5.83 11.43 3.69
C ASP A 8 -4.87 12.64 3.80
N GLY A 9 -4.80 13.51 2.79
CA GLY A 9 -3.97 14.71 2.85
C GLY A 9 -4.37 15.67 3.98
N THR A 10 -5.68 15.98 4.12
CA THR A 10 -6.17 16.83 5.23
C THR A 10 -5.87 16.20 6.60
N VAL A 11 -6.04 14.88 6.72
CA VAL A 11 -5.71 14.15 7.94
C VAL A 11 -4.23 14.24 8.25
N ASN A 12 -3.35 14.06 7.26
CA ASN A 12 -1.90 14.20 7.42
C ASN A 12 -1.51 15.63 7.84
N GLU A 13 -2.04 16.66 7.16
CA GLU A 13 -1.76 18.07 7.49
C GLU A 13 -2.12 18.43 8.93
N VAL A 14 -3.29 18.00 9.40
CA VAL A 14 -3.72 18.25 10.78
C VAL A 14 -2.89 17.42 11.75
N ALA A 15 -2.67 16.14 11.47
CA ALA A 15 -1.94 15.23 12.34
C ALA A 15 -0.50 15.69 12.58
N ARG A 16 0.23 16.06 11.52
CA ARG A 16 1.62 16.53 11.65
C ARG A 16 1.79 17.80 12.44
N ALA A 17 0.74 18.65 12.50
CA ALA A 17 0.77 19.87 13.31
C ALA A 17 0.61 19.61 14.81
N ILE A 18 0.14 18.45 15.22
CA ILE A 18 -0.17 18.12 16.61
C ILE A 18 0.61 16.94 17.17
N VAL A 19 1.55 16.36 16.41
CA VAL A 19 2.47 15.33 16.95
C VAL A 19 3.18 15.83 18.20
N HIS A 20 3.43 14.94 19.16
CA HIS A 20 4.04 15.25 20.46
C HIS A 20 3.32 16.31 21.30
N SER A 21 2.08 16.65 20.95
CA SER A 21 1.24 17.54 21.75
C SER A 21 0.23 16.75 22.61
N ASN A 22 -0.42 17.44 23.53
CA ASN A 22 -1.54 16.87 24.29
C ASN A 22 -2.88 16.92 23.53
N THR A 23 -2.89 17.39 22.29
CA THR A 23 -4.09 17.53 21.47
C THR A 23 -4.42 16.20 20.79
N ALA A 24 -5.64 15.71 21.00
CA ALA A 24 -6.11 14.51 20.31
C ALA A 24 -6.66 14.86 18.92
N LEU A 25 -6.38 14.01 17.94
CA LEU A 25 -6.92 14.04 16.60
C LEU A 25 -8.24 13.28 16.54
N GLY A 26 -9.33 13.94 16.17
CA GLY A 26 -10.55 13.28 15.68
C GLY A 26 -10.57 13.26 14.16
N VAL A 27 -11.16 12.24 13.53
CA VAL A 27 -11.24 12.13 12.07
C VAL A 27 -12.67 11.91 11.61
N ILE A 28 -13.14 12.76 10.69
CA ILE A 28 -14.36 12.56 9.89
C ILE A 28 -13.93 12.32 8.46
N PRO A 29 -13.93 11.05 8.00
CA PRO A 29 -13.37 10.68 6.71
C PRO A 29 -14.31 11.06 5.56
N CYS A 30 -13.88 12.00 4.71
CA CYS A 30 -14.61 12.51 3.55
C CYS A 30 -13.81 12.34 2.24
N GLY A 31 -12.67 11.68 2.26
CA GLY A 31 -11.83 11.43 1.09
C GLY A 31 -12.22 10.18 0.32
N SER A 32 -11.52 9.92 -0.78
CA SER A 32 -11.70 8.72 -1.60
C SER A 32 -11.00 7.49 -1.00
N GLY A 33 -9.80 7.65 -0.41
CA GLY A 33 -8.99 6.55 0.16
C GLY A 33 -9.31 6.28 1.62
N ASN A 34 -9.17 7.30 2.45
CA ASN A 34 -9.37 7.28 3.90
C ASN A 34 -8.57 6.16 4.60
N GLY A 35 -7.28 6.04 4.28
CA GLY A 35 -6.41 4.95 4.72
C GLY A 35 -6.32 4.83 6.22
N LEU A 36 -5.99 5.93 6.92
CA LEU A 36 -5.91 5.97 8.39
C LEU A 36 -7.25 5.64 9.05
N ALA A 37 -8.34 6.27 8.58
CA ALA A 37 -9.66 6.02 9.14
C ALA A 37 -10.08 4.55 8.97
N ARG A 38 -9.79 3.95 7.82
CA ARG A 38 -10.08 2.54 7.55
C ARG A 38 -9.20 1.60 8.39
N HIS A 39 -7.92 1.93 8.58
CA HIS A 39 -7.05 1.15 9.46
C HIS A 39 -7.58 1.16 10.90
N LEU A 40 -7.93 2.33 11.43
CA LEU A 40 -8.49 2.50 12.76
C LEU A 40 -9.98 2.07 12.87
N GLN A 41 -10.55 1.56 11.78
CA GLN A 41 -11.95 1.13 11.69
C GLN A 41 -12.95 2.23 12.06
N LEU A 42 -12.61 3.48 11.73
CA LEU A 42 -13.54 4.59 11.88
C LEU A 42 -14.63 4.48 10.80
N PRO A 43 -15.89 4.76 11.13
CA PRO A 43 -16.97 4.76 10.16
C PRO A 43 -16.75 5.80 9.05
N ILE A 44 -17.08 5.47 7.80
CA ILE A 44 -17.07 6.45 6.69
C ILE A 44 -18.31 7.34 6.72
N ASN A 45 -19.33 6.96 7.44
CA ASN A 45 -20.55 7.75 7.63
C ASN A 45 -20.31 8.86 8.65
N VAL A 46 -20.56 10.12 8.28
CA VAL A 46 -20.29 11.31 9.08
C VAL A 46 -20.98 11.26 10.46
N LYS A 47 -22.25 10.85 10.53
CA LYS A 47 -22.98 10.76 11.83
C LYS A 47 -22.32 9.77 12.77
N LYS A 48 -21.98 8.58 12.27
CA LYS A 48 -21.28 7.55 13.04
C LYS A 48 -19.87 7.99 13.45
N SER A 49 -19.17 8.75 12.59
CA SER A 49 -17.85 9.32 12.96
C SER A 49 -17.97 10.31 14.12
N ILE A 50 -19.03 11.13 14.13
CA ILE A 50 -19.32 12.04 15.25
C ILE A 50 -19.62 11.26 16.53
N GLU A 51 -20.35 10.15 16.46
CA GLU A 51 -20.59 9.27 17.61
C GLU A 51 -19.29 8.73 18.21
N ILE A 52 -18.34 8.31 17.36
CA ILE A 52 -17.01 7.89 17.81
C ILE A 52 -16.23 9.04 18.45
N ILE A 53 -16.27 10.24 17.86
CA ILE A 53 -15.62 11.43 18.43
C ILE A 53 -16.21 11.76 19.80
N ASN A 54 -17.52 11.64 19.97
CA ASN A 54 -18.20 11.89 21.24
C ASN A 54 -17.89 10.82 22.30
N ALA A 55 -17.64 9.58 21.90
CA ALA A 55 -17.18 8.53 22.82
C ALA A 55 -15.80 8.81 23.41
N PHE A 56 -14.98 9.57 22.69
CA PHE A 56 -13.69 10.13 23.11
C PHE A 56 -12.70 9.10 23.67
N GLU A 57 -12.66 7.90 23.09
CA GLU A 57 -11.62 6.92 23.38
C GLU A 57 -10.33 7.35 22.68
N VAL A 58 -9.36 7.84 23.46
CA VAL A 58 -8.08 8.35 22.93
C VAL A 58 -6.97 7.35 23.18
N ARG A 59 -6.15 7.08 22.14
CA ARG A 59 -4.94 6.26 22.25
C ARG A 59 -3.72 7.01 21.77
N ASP A 60 -2.58 6.75 22.43
CA ASP A 60 -1.27 7.14 21.96
C ASP A 60 -0.82 6.15 20.88
N LEU A 61 -0.66 6.64 19.66
CA LEU A 61 -0.31 5.84 18.49
C LEU A 61 1.03 6.27 17.92
N ASP A 62 1.63 5.34 17.18
CA ASP A 62 2.90 5.53 16.51
C ASP A 62 2.69 6.30 15.19
N TYR A 63 3.73 6.98 14.72
CA TYR A 63 3.80 7.57 13.39
C TYR A 63 5.23 7.43 12.84
N GLY A 64 5.41 7.58 11.55
CA GLY A 64 6.75 7.51 10.94
C GLY A 64 7.20 8.85 10.38
N ILE A 65 8.50 8.95 10.12
CA ILE A 65 9.14 10.07 9.42
C ILE A 65 9.98 9.50 8.29
N ILE A 66 9.83 10.03 7.08
CA ILE A 66 10.68 9.75 5.93
C ILE A 66 11.35 11.05 5.47
N ASN A 67 12.68 11.14 5.52
CA ASN A 67 13.45 12.33 5.18
C ASN A 67 12.88 13.64 5.76
N GLY A 68 12.42 13.59 7.03
CA GLY A 68 11.82 14.73 7.73
C GLY A 68 10.31 14.92 7.51
N TYR A 69 9.67 14.15 6.63
CA TYR A 69 8.23 14.23 6.37
C TYR A 69 7.46 13.21 7.21
N PRO A 70 6.55 13.65 8.10
CA PRO A 70 5.72 12.72 8.88
C PRO A 70 4.71 11.98 8.03
N PHE A 71 4.54 10.67 8.29
CA PHE A 71 3.49 9.84 7.74
C PHE A 71 2.77 9.05 8.82
N PHE A 72 1.49 8.79 8.64
CA PHE A 72 0.64 8.10 9.60
C PHE A 72 0.16 6.74 9.08
N CYS A 73 0.06 6.59 7.76
CA CYS A 73 -0.27 5.32 7.11
C CYS A 73 0.96 4.64 6.56
N THR A 74 1.45 5.14 5.43
CA THR A 74 2.55 4.53 4.68
C THR A 74 3.46 5.58 4.08
N CYS A 75 4.71 5.23 3.91
CA CYS A 75 5.61 5.95 3.03
C CYS A 75 6.29 4.96 2.11
N GLY A 76 6.91 5.45 1.03
CA GLY A 76 7.60 4.54 0.14
C GLY A 76 8.33 5.22 -1.00
N MET A 77 8.98 4.38 -1.79
CA MET A 77 9.79 4.74 -2.95
C MET A 77 9.62 3.71 -4.06
N GLY A 78 10.07 4.04 -5.24
CA GLY A 78 9.87 3.20 -6.40
C GLY A 78 8.51 3.48 -7.06
N PHE A 79 7.83 2.44 -7.50
CA PHE A 79 6.60 2.58 -8.28
C PHE A 79 5.46 3.30 -7.55
N ASP A 80 5.27 3.08 -6.24
CA ASP A 80 4.22 3.76 -5.47
C ASP A 80 4.45 5.27 -5.37
N ALA A 81 5.71 5.70 -5.19
CA ALA A 81 6.06 7.12 -5.23
C ALA A 81 5.90 7.71 -6.64
N PHE A 82 6.28 6.95 -7.68
CA PHE A 82 6.10 7.33 -9.07
C PHE A 82 4.62 7.56 -9.40
N ILE A 83 3.74 6.66 -8.97
CA ILE A 83 2.29 6.79 -9.16
C ILE A 83 1.74 7.98 -8.36
N SER A 84 2.18 8.21 -7.13
CA SER A 84 1.79 9.37 -6.34
C SER A 84 2.14 10.68 -7.05
N LEU A 85 3.33 10.75 -7.67
CA LEU A 85 3.76 11.90 -8.47
C LEU A 85 2.85 12.11 -9.70
N LYS A 86 2.55 11.04 -10.44
CA LYS A 86 1.66 11.09 -11.60
C LYS A 86 0.25 11.55 -11.24
N PHE A 87 -0.27 11.18 -10.07
CA PHE A 87 -1.56 11.68 -9.60
C PHE A 87 -1.54 13.15 -9.21
N ALA A 88 -0.47 13.59 -8.56
CA ALA A 88 -0.31 15.01 -8.23
C ALA A 88 -0.29 15.88 -9.51
N GLU A 89 0.38 15.41 -10.57
CA GLU A 89 0.44 16.08 -11.87
C GLU A 89 -0.92 16.09 -12.61
N ALA A 90 -1.65 14.98 -12.56
CA ALA A 90 -2.89 14.81 -13.34
C ALA A 90 -4.10 15.59 -12.78
N GLY A 91 -4.08 15.99 -11.51
CA GLY A 91 -5.16 16.75 -10.87
C GLY A 91 -6.52 16.05 -10.82
N LYS A 92 -6.64 14.82 -11.33
CA LYS A 92 -7.88 14.04 -11.40
C LYS A 92 -7.89 12.96 -10.33
N ARG A 93 -9.00 12.89 -9.59
CA ARG A 93 -9.22 11.89 -8.53
C ARG A 93 -10.41 11.01 -8.90
N GLY A 94 -10.23 9.68 -8.79
CA GLY A 94 -11.30 8.70 -8.97
C GLY A 94 -10.75 7.27 -9.00
N PRO A 95 -11.45 6.27 -8.42
CA PRO A 95 -10.93 4.92 -8.26
C PRO A 95 -10.67 4.17 -9.58
N LEU A 96 -11.50 4.36 -10.59
CA LEU A 96 -11.35 3.69 -11.90
C LEU A 96 -10.17 4.28 -12.70
N THR A 97 -10.05 5.60 -12.73
CA THR A 97 -8.90 6.27 -13.38
C THR A 97 -7.58 5.92 -12.70
N TYR A 98 -7.62 5.68 -11.40
CA TYR A 98 -6.48 5.21 -10.62
C TYR A 98 -5.98 3.85 -11.11
N ILE A 99 -6.85 2.84 -11.17
CA ILE A 99 -6.47 1.47 -11.57
C ILE A 99 -5.94 1.44 -13.00
N GLU A 100 -6.61 2.11 -13.93
CA GLU A 100 -6.19 2.16 -15.33
C GLU A 100 -4.80 2.79 -15.50
N ASN A 101 -4.52 3.90 -14.80
CA ASN A 101 -3.23 4.55 -14.84
C ASN A 101 -2.14 3.71 -14.15
N VAL A 102 -2.42 3.11 -13.01
CA VAL A 102 -1.49 2.21 -12.31
C VAL A 102 -1.10 1.04 -13.22
N LEU A 103 -2.06 0.42 -13.89
CA LEU A 103 -1.78 -0.69 -14.80
C LEU A 103 -0.95 -0.23 -16.02
N ARG A 104 -1.34 0.86 -16.66
CA ARG A 104 -0.65 1.37 -17.85
C ARG A 104 0.77 1.85 -17.56
N GLU A 105 0.97 2.57 -16.47
CA GLU A 105 2.29 3.10 -16.10
C GLU A 105 3.18 2.03 -15.47
N GLY A 106 2.60 1.05 -14.76
CA GLY A 106 3.33 -0.10 -14.24
C GLY A 106 4.04 -0.92 -15.31
N LEU A 107 3.48 -0.93 -16.53
CA LEU A 107 4.09 -1.60 -17.69
C LEU A 107 5.39 -0.95 -18.18
N LYS A 108 5.58 0.33 -17.89
CA LYS A 108 6.70 1.14 -18.37
C LYS A 108 7.72 1.42 -17.28
N TYR A 109 7.36 1.14 -16.02
CA TYR A 109 8.22 1.42 -14.90
C TYR A 109 9.39 0.44 -14.84
N GLU A 110 10.60 0.97 -14.79
CA GLU A 110 11.83 0.18 -14.65
C GLU A 110 12.20 0.09 -13.16
N PRO A 111 12.21 -1.13 -12.59
CA PRO A 111 12.60 -1.34 -11.20
C PRO A 111 14.05 -0.94 -10.94
N GLU A 112 14.27 -0.21 -9.86
CA GLU A 112 15.57 0.28 -9.43
C GLU A 112 16.26 -0.69 -8.46
N THR A 113 17.57 -0.51 -8.28
CA THR A 113 18.36 -1.24 -7.28
C THR A 113 18.53 -0.38 -6.04
N TYR A 114 18.27 -0.95 -4.88
CA TYR A 114 18.33 -0.31 -3.58
C TYR A 114 19.26 -1.07 -2.65
N THR A 115 20.15 -0.35 -1.97
CA THR A 115 20.84 -0.87 -0.79
C THR A 115 19.99 -0.54 0.43
N VAL A 116 19.53 -1.56 1.13
CA VAL A 116 18.63 -1.45 2.29
C VAL A 116 19.41 -1.81 3.54
N MET A 117 19.45 -0.88 4.49
CA MET A 117 20.07 -1.08 5.81
C MET A 117 18.97 -0.97 6.88
N ALA A 118 18.70 -2.09 7.55
CA ALA A 118 17.73 -2.18 8.62
C ALA A 118 18.42 -2.77 9.86
N ASP A 119 18.36 -2.05 10.97
CA ASP A 119 19.14 -2.37 12.17
C ASP A 119 20.64 -2.58 11.81
N ASP A 120 21.19 -3.78 12.02
CA ASP A 120 22.59 -4.11 11.72
C ASP A 120 22.78 -4.90 10.41
N GLU A 121 21.70 -5.08 9.63
CA GLU A 121 21.73 -5.87 8.40
C GLU A 121 21.71 -4.97 7.16
N THR A 122 22.58 -5.27 6.20
CA THR A 122 22.60 -4.61 4.89
C THR A 122 22.30 -5.62 3.80
N SER A 123 21.38 -5.27 2.90
CA SER A 123 20.96 -6.12 1.80
C SER A 123 20.76 -5.31 0.51
N LEU A 124 20.96 -5.96 -0.63
CA LEU A 124 20.76 -5.35 -1.96
C LEU A 124 19.51 -5.94 -2.60
N HIS A 125 18.63 -5.07 -3.09
CA HIS A 125 17.38 -5.46 -3.70
C HIS A 125 17.15 -4.72 -5.02
N LYS A 126 16.88 -5.45 -6.07
CA LYS A 126 16.19 -4.88 -7.23
C LYS A 126 14.70 -4.89 -6.92
N ALA A 127 14.10 -3.71 -6.75
CA ALA A 127 12.72 -3.62 -6.29
C ALA A 127 11.85 -2.79 -7.25
N PHE A 128 10.61 -3.23 -7.43
CA PHE A 128 9.54 -2.49 -8.07
C PHE A 128 9.06 -1.36 -7.15
N LEU A 129 8.89 -1.67 -5.86
CA LEU A 129 8.63 -0.69 -4.81
C LEU A 129 9.22 -1.15 -3.47
N ILE A 130 9.48 -0.17 -2.60
CA ILE A 130 9.72 -0.38 -1.17
C ILE A 130 8.71 0.48 -0.42
N SER A 131 7.85 -0.15 0.39
CA SER A 131 6.85 0.53 1.21
C SER A 131 7.12 0.29 2.69
N CYS A 132 7.08 1.34 3.48
CA CYS A 132 7.17 1.28 4.94
C CYS A 132 5.80 1.64 5.53
N ALA A 133 5.23 0.73 6.28
CA ALA A 133 3.85 0.81 6.73
C ALA A 133 3.77 0.90 8.27
N ASN A 134 3.20 1.98 8.75
CA ASN A 134 2.73 2.17 10.13
C ASN A 134 1.26 1.73 10.26
N ALA A 135 0.49 1.86 9.17
CA ALA A 135 -0.88 1.39 9.07
C ALA A 135 -1.03 0.39 7.91
N SER A 136 -2.05 -0.45 7.94
CA SER A 136 -2.16 -1.66 7.12
C SER A 136 -2.43 -1.43 5.62
N GLN A 137 -2.81 -0.22 5.20
CA GLN A 137 -3.34 0.00 3.86
C GLN A 137 -3.08 1.39 3.30
N TYR A 138 -3.03 1.49 1.98
CA TYR A 138 -3.01 2.77 1.25
C TYR A 138 -4.36 3.51 1.27
N GLY A 139 -5.44 2.83 1.58
CA GLY A 139 -6.82 3.29 1.47
C GLY A 139 -7.68 2.36 0.61
N ASN A 140 -9.00 2.59 0.57
CA ASN A 140 -9.96 1.77 -0.20
C ASN A 140 -9.85 0.26 0.01
N ASN A 141 -9.33 -0.17 1.17
CA ASN A 141 -9.04 -1.57 1.51
C ASN A 141 -7.93 -2.21 0.63
N ALA A 142 -7.04 -1.41 0.04
CA ALA A 142 -5.81 -1.90 -0.59
C ALA A 142 -4.73 -2.10 0.49
N TYR A 143 -4.61 -3.32 0.98
CA TYR A 143 -3.73 -3.67 2.09
C TYR A 143 -2.33 -4.01 1.60
N ILE A 144 -1.36 -3.14 1.89
CA ILE A 144 0.06 -3.38 1.61
C ILE A 144 0.73 -4.15 2.76
N ALA A 145 0.35 -3.87 3.98
CA ALA A 145 0.85 -4.50 5.19
C ALA A 145 -0.31 -4.93 6.11
N PRO A 146 -1.02 -6.03 5.82
CA PRO A 146 -2.22 -6.42 6.56
C PRO A 146 -2.03 -6.58 8.07
N GLN A 147 -0.78 -6.85 8.52
CA GLN A 147 -0.42 -7.07 9.92
C GLN A 147 0.10 -5.82 10.63
N ALA A 148 0.27 -4.70 9.91
CA ALA A 148 0.81 -3.47 10.49
C ALA A 148 -0.05 -2.97 11.67
N SER A 149 0.64 -2.47 12.69
CA SER A 149 0.04 -1.97 13.93
C SER A 149 0.64 -0.62 14.30
N MET A 150 -0.21 0.35 14.55
CA MET A 150 0.22 1.69 14.99
C MET A 150 0.54 1.78 16.49
N SER A 151 0.75 0.66 17.19
CA SER A 151 0.92 0.66 18.65
C SER A 151 1.97 -0.31 19.17
N ASP A 152 2.78 -0.90 18.31
CA ASP A 152 3.80 -1.89 18.69
C ASP A 152 5.24 -1.40 18.54
N GLY A 153 5.42 -0.17 18.11
CA GLY A 153 6.73 0.49 17.99
C GLY A 153 7.58 0.00 16.83
N LEU A 154 6.98 -0.66 15.82
CA LEU A 154 7.64 -1.19 14.64
C LEU A 154 6.89 -0.77 13.37
N MET A 155 7.61 -0.52 12.29
CA MET A 155 7.03 -0.41 10.95
C MET A 155 7.22 -1.71 10.17
N ASP A 156 6.24 -2.07 9.39
CA ASP A 156 6.33 -3.17 8.43
C ASP A 156 6.97 -2.66 7.15
N VAL A 157 8.07 -3.28 6.72
CA VAL A 157 8.75 -2.97 5.45
C VAL A 157 8.39 -4.04 4.44
N ILE A 158 7.90 -3.59 3.29
CA ILE A 158 7.50 -4.45 2.18
C ILE A 158 8.39 -4.11 0.99
N ILE A 159 9.18 -5.08 0.54
CA ILE A 159 9.98 -4.98 -0.68
C ILE A 159 9.32 -5.87 -1.73
N MET A 160 8.82 -5.25 -2.78
CA MET A 160 8.24 -5.96 -3.91
C MET A 160 9.27 -6.04 -5.03
N GLU A 161 9.74 -7.24 -5.32
CA GLU A 161 10.67 -7.49 -6.42
C GLU A 161 9.98 -7.33 -7.78
N PRO A 162 10.72 -7.17 -8.88
CA PRO A 162 10.14 -7.08 -10.21
C PRO A 162 9.27 -8.29 -10.54
N PHE A 163 8.09 -8.04 -11.09
CA PHE A 163 7.13 -9.06 -11.50
C PHE A 163 6.65 -8.81 -12.93
N GLY A 164 6.14 -9.86 -13.56
CA GLY A 164 5.59 -9.77 -14.91
C GLY A 164 4.13 -9.32 -14.89
N LEU A 165 3.65 -8.88 -16.07
CA LEU A 165 2.23 -8.54 -16.28
C LEU A 165 1.26 -9.65 -15.84
N ILE A 166 1.71 -10.88 -15.93
CA ILE A 166 0.94 -12.06 -15.57
C ILE A 166 0.72 -12.15 -14.04
N ASP A 167 1.62 -11.57 -13.25
CA ASP A 167 1.56 -11.62 -11.77
C ASP A 167 0.74 -10.46 -11.18
N ALA A 168 0.61 -9.35 -11.92
CA ALA A 168 -0.03 -8.13 -11.44
C ALA A 168 -1.49 -8.33 -10.94
N PRO A 169 -2.36 -9.10 -11.61
CA PRO A 169 -3.71 -9.38 -11.11
C PRO A 169 -3.72 -10.15 -9.81
N GLN A 170 -2.83 -11.14 -9.65
CA GLN A 170 -2.74 -11.90 -8.42
C GLN A 170 -2.29 -11.02 -7.26
N ILE A 171 -1.25 -10.20 -7.45
CA ILE A 171 -0.77 -9.25 -6.43
C ILE A 171 -1.90 -8.29 -6.01
N SER A 172 -2.65 -7.77 -6.98
CA SER A 172 -3.78 -6.87 -6.69
C SER A 172 -4.83 -7.54 -5.81
N ILE A 173 -5.17 -8.79 -6.07
CA ILE A 173 -6.13 -9.57 -5.27
C ILE A 173 -5.59 -9.86 -3.88
N GLU A 174 -4.33 -10.24 -3.77
CA GLU A 174 -3.68 -10.48 -2.49
C GLU A 174 -3.71 -9.22 -1.61
N MET A 175 -3.54 -8.03 -2.21
CA MET A 175 -3.70 -6.74 -1.51
C MET A 175 -5.12 -6.55 -0.97
N PHE A 176 -6.16 -6.82 -1.77
CA PHE A 176 -7.53 -6.64 -1.32
C PHE A 176 -7.99 -7.72 -0.32
N ASN A 177 -7.46 -8.93 -0.43
CA ASN A 177 -7.81 -10.05 0.43
C ASN A 177 -6.95 -10.16 1.71
N LYS A 178 -6.02 -9.22 1.94
CA LYS A 178 -5.09 -9.22 3.08
C LYS A 178 -4.15 -10.43 3.11
N THR A 179 -3.80 -10.95 1.93
CA THR A 179 -2.96 -12.15 1.80
C THR A 179 -1.62 -11.87 1.12
N LEU A 180 -1.31 -10.61 0.85
CA LEU A 180 -0.17 -10.17 0.05
C LEU A 180 1.15 -10.84 0.44
N ASN A 181 1.40 -11.09 1.70
CA ASN A 181 2.68 -11.57 2.20
C ASN A 181 2.71 -13.08 2.51
N LYS A 182 1.63 -13.82 2.22
CA LYS A 182 1.52 -15.19 2.72
C LYS A 182 2.20 -16.23 1.83
N ASN A 183 2.22 -16.03 0.51
CA ASN A 183 2.67 -17.06 -0.44
C ASN A 183 3.41 -16.50 -1.67
N ASN A 184 3.79 -15.22 -1.69
CA ASN A 184 4.40 -14.61 -2.87
C ASN A 184 5.92 -14.47 -2.69
N SER A 185 6.69 -15.27 -3.42
CA SER A 185 8.16 -15.26 -3.37
C SER A 185 8.81 -13.95 -3.82
N LYS A 186 8.06 -13.08 -4.49
CA LYS A 186 8.52 -11.76 -4.96
C LYS A 186 8.29 -10.65 -3.93
N ILE A 187 7.70 -10.98 -2.79
CA ILE A 187 7.43 -10.03 -1.73
C ILE A 187 8.22 -10.43 -0.50
N LYS A 188 9.16 -9.59 -0.10
CA LYS A 188 9.91 -9.72 1.14
C LYS A 188 9.35 -8.77 2.16
N THR A 189 9.21 -9.24 3.39
CA THR A 189 8.70 -8.43 4.49
C THR A 189 9.53 -8.64 5.74
N PHE A 190 9.80 -7.57 6.42
CA PHE A 190 10.43 -7.57 7.75
C PHE A 190 9.92 -6.36 8.54
N ARG A 191 10.33 -6.26 9.80
CA ARG A 191 9.91 -5.18 10.69
C ARG A 191 11.12 -4.53 11.32
N CYS A 192 11.13 -3.21 11.38
CA CYS A 192 12.20 -2.44 11.99
C CYS A 192 11.68 -1.13 12.60
N LYS A 193 12.54 -0.44 13.35
CA LYS A 193 12.29 0.93 13.85
C LYS A 193 12.92 1.98 12.97
N LYS A 194 14.06 1.64 12.36
CA LYS A 194 14.84 2.52 11.48
C LYS A 194 15.23 1.78 10.23
N LEU A 195 15.15 2.49 9.13
CA LEU A 195 15.54 1.99 7.83
C LEU A 195 16.32 3.09 7.12
N HIS A 196 17.48 2.76 6.58
CA HIS A 196 18.19 3.59 5.63
C HIS A 196 18.19 2.89 4.27
N VAL A 197 17.82 3.61 3.22
CA VAL A 197 17.81 3.10 1.85
C VAL A 197 18.63 4.03 0.97
N HIS A 198 19.58 3.44 0.25
CA HIS A 198 20.36 4.13 -0.78
C HIS A 198 19.98 3.65 -2.18
N ARG A 199 19.85 4.58 -3.13
CA ARG A 199 19.66 4.33 -4.56
C ARG A 199 20.63 5.16 -5.38
N ASP A 200 20.91 4.73 -6.62
CA ASP A 200 21.95 5.39 -7.46
C ASP A 200 21.56 6.81 -7.88
N ASN A 201 20.28 7.09 -8.07
CA ASN A 201 19.79 8.36 -8.60
C ASN A 201 18.78 9.03 -7.66
N PRO A 202 18.75 10.38 -7.61
CA PRO A 202 17.64 11.12 -7.00
C PRO A 202 16.30 10.74 -7.63
N GLY A 203 15.23 10.74 -6.83
CA GLY A 203 13.91 10.38 -7.33
C GLY A 203 12.81 10.72 -6.34
N ALA A 204 11.58 10.30 -6.63
CA ALA A 204 10.44 10.52 -5.76
C ALA A 204 10.44 9.56 -4.56
N ILE A 205 9.95 10.07 -3.44
CA ILE A 205 9.38 9.32 -2.33
C ILE A 205 7.95 9.79 -2.11
N HIS A 206 7.14 9.07 -1.37
CA HIS A 206 5.85 9.57 -0.91
C HIS A 206 5.67 9.37 0.59
N TYR A 207 4.84 10.19 1.21
CA TYR A 207 4.35 10.06 2.58
C TYR A 207 2.82 10.24 2.57
N ASP A 208 2.09 9.22 3.00
CA ASP A 208 0.62 9.14 2.94
C ASP A 208 0.02 9.48 1.55
N GLY A 209 0.77 9.17 0.47
CA GLY A 209 0.38 9.44 -0.91
C GLY A 209 0.80 10.81 -1.46
N ASP A 210 1.37 11.70 -0.65
CA ASP A 210 1.91 12.98 -1.11
C ASP A 210 3.36 12.79 -1.60
N PRO A 211 3.66 13.05 -2.88
CA PRO A 211 4.98 12.83 -3.44
C PRO A 211 5.92 14.01 -3.19
N VAL A 212 7.21 13.70 -3.01
CA VAL A 212 8.28 14.70 -2.95
C VAL A 212 9.54 14.15 -3.60
N MET A 213 10.28 15.01 -4.30
CA MET A 213 11.58 14.66 -4.86
C MET A 213 12.65 14.73 -3.77
N THR A 214 13.52 13.71 -3.71
CA THR A 214 14.63 13.64 -2.74
C THR A 214 15.91 13.11 -3.39
N GLY A 215 17.01 13.17 -2.65
CA GLY A 215 18.30 12.61 -3.06
C GLY A 215 18.31 11.09 -3.13
N ALA A 216 19.54 10.56 -3.17
CA ALA A 216 19.77 9.12 -3.24
C ALA A 216 19.57 8.43 -1.88
N ASP A 217 19.77 9.16 -0.79
CA ASP A 217 19.68 8.62 0.57
C ASP A 217 18.32 8.91 1.19
N ILE A 218 17.69 7.88 1.73
CA ILE A 218 16.35 7.91 2.27
C ILE A 218 16.37 7.29 3.66
N ASP A 219 16.06 8.11 4.66
CA ASP A 219 15.96 7.70 6.06
C ASP A 219 14.51 7.59 6.47
N VAL A 220 14.14 6.45 7.05
CA VAL A 220 12.80 6.21 7.61
C VAL A 220 12.93 5.81 9.07
N GLU A 221 12.18 6.48 9.94
CA GLU A 221 12.18 6.19 11.37
C GLU A 221 10.77 6.18 11.93
N LEU A 222 10.44 5.18 12.76
CA LEU A 222 9.20 5.14 13.52
C LEU A 222 9.36 5.91 14.84
N LYS A 223 8.36 6.73 15.16
CA LYS A 223 8.23 7.48 16.41
C LYS A 223 7.09 6.88 17.23
N PRO A 224 7.41 6.09 18.27
CA PRO A 224 6.38 5.43 19.05
C PRO A 224 5.58 6.44 19.89
N LYS A 225 4.27 6.20 19.98
CA LYS A 225 3.33 6.98 20.83
C LYS A 225 3.39 8.49 20.62
N GLY A 226 3.69 8.90 19.36
CA GLY A 226 3.92 10.31 19.04
C GLY A 226 2.66 11.10 18.72
N ILE A 227 1.50 10.47 18.61
CA ILE A 227 0.23 11.15 18.31
C ILE A 227 -0.93 10.54 19.10
N LYS A 228 -1.81 11.42 19.62
CA LYS A 228 -3.05 11.03 20.27
C LYS A 228 -4.19 11.02 19.26
N ILE A 229 -4.84 9.88 19.06
CA ILE A 229 -5.95 9.75 18.10
C ILE A 229 -7.19 9.19 18.79
N VAL A 230 -8.36 9.75 18.47
CA VAL A 230 -9.66 9.19 18.86
C VAL A 230 -9.90 7.94 18.03
N VAL A 231 -10.02 6.80 18.68
CA VAL A 231 -10.21 5.50 18.04
C VAL A 231 -11.64 4.98 18.20
N ASN A 232 -12.02 4.02 17.37
CA ASN A 232 -13.33 3.37 17.49
C ASN A 232 -13.30 2.33 18.63
N PRO A 233 -13.99 2.56 19.75
CA PRO A 233 -14.06 1.62 20.85
C PRO A 233 -14.82 0.33 20.50
N PHE A 234 -15.66 0.38 19.45
CA PHE A 234 -16.48 -0.73 18.97
C PHE A 234 -15.86 -1.44 17.75
N ALA A 235 -14.55 -1.23 17.51
CA ALA A 235 -13.87 -1.82 16.37
C ALA A 235 -13.91 -3.36 16.42
N ASP A 236 -14.64 -3.98 15.50
CA ASP A 236 -14.59 -5.42 15.30
C ASP A 236 -13.47 -5.76 14.30
N ARG A 237 -12.45 -6.46 14.77
CA ARG A 237 -11.27 -6.81 13.96
C ARG A 237 -11.57 -7.82 12.84
N ASN A 238 -12.75 -8.44 12.82
CA ASN A 238 -13.04 -9.61 11.99
C ASN A 238 -14.07 -9.43 10.86
N GLN A 239 -14.78 -8.31 10.75
CA GLN A 239 -15.87 -8.20 9.77
C GLN A 239 -15.77 -6.97 8.88
N ARG A 240 -15.24 -7.12 7.67
CA ARG A 240 -15.45 -6.16 6.58
C ARG A 240 -15.96 -6.89 5.34
N LYS A 241 -17.15 -6.50 4.87
CA LYS A 241 -17.67 -6.94 3.56
C LYS A 241 -16.79 -6.34 2.44
N PRO A 242 -16.53 -7.08 1.36
CA PRO A 242 -15.82 -6.56 0.19
C PRO A 242 -16.49 -5.29 -0.33
N ASN A 243 -15.71 -4.32 -0.77
CA ASN A 243 -16.25 -3.13 -1.44
C ASN A 243 -16.35 -3.36 -2.96
N ALA A 244 -16.99 -2.43 -3.68
CA ALA A 244 -17.16 -2.52 -5.13
C ALA A 244 -15.83 -2.71 -5.88
N LEU A 245 -14.74 -2.10 -5.38
CA LEU A 245 -13.40 -2.22 -5.95
C LEU A 245 -12.80 -3.62 -5.76
N GLN A 246 -13.02 -4.22 -4.59
CA GLN A 246 -12.63 -5.60 -4.31
C GLN A 246 -13.39 -6.61 -5.18
N ASN A 247 -14.68 -6.38 -5.36
CA ASN A 247 -15.50 -7.20 -6.23
C ASN A 247 -15.04 -7.09 -7.69
N ALA A 248 -14.82 -5.88 -8.21
CA ALA A 248 -14.31 -5.65 -9.56
C ALA A 248 -12.92 -6.28 -9.77
N ALA A 249 -12.00 -6.16 -8.80
CA ALA A 249 -10.69 -6.80 -8.86
C ALA A 249 -10.81 -8.33 -8.88
N THR A 250 -11.75 -8.90 -8.12
CA THR A 250 -12.00 -10.34 -8.09
C THR A 250 -12.62 -10.83 -9.41
N GLU A 251 -13.55 -10.08 -10.00
CA GLU A 251 -14.14 -10.39 -11.30
C GLU A 251 -13.09 -10.37 -12.41
N LEU A 252 -12.27 -9.32 -12.48
CA LEU A 252 -11.18 -9.21 -13.45
C LEU A 252 -10.18 -10.37 -13.32
N PHE A 253 -9.87 -10.79 -12.11
CA PHE A 253 -8.99 -11.95 -11.89
C PHE A 253 -9.60 -13.26 -12.39
N ASN A 254 -10.87 -13.47 -12.12
CA ASN A 254 -11.55 -14.67 -12.60
C ASN A 254 -11.55 -14.73 -14.14
N GLU A 255 -11.76 -13.60 -14.80
CA GLU A 255 -11.65 -13.49 -16.25
C GLU A 255 -10.23 -13.82 -16.76
N ILE A 256 -9.20 -13.24 -16.13
CA ILE A 256 -7.80 -13.50 -16.50
C ILE A 256 -7.42 -14.95 -16.27
N ASN A 257 -7.86 -15.58 -15.18
CA ASN A 257 -7.62 -17.00 -14.94
C ASN A 257 -8.32 -17.90 -15.97
N ASN A 258 -9.53 -17.56 -16.37
CA ASN A 258 -10.24 -18.28 -17.44
C ASN A 258 -9.46 -18.20 -18.77
N ILE A 259 -8.98 -17.02 -19.14
CA ILE A 259 -8.14 -16.82 -20.33
C ILE A 259 -6.84 -17.62 -20.22
N ARG A 260 -6.19 -17.64 -19.05
CA ARG A 260 -4.98 -18.45 -18.80
C ARG A 260 -5.23 -19.95 -19.01
N GLU A 261 -6.34 -20.45 -18.48
CA GLU A 261 -6.69 -21.87 -18.68
C GLU A 261 -6.95 -22.20 -20.16
N GLU A 262 -7.63 -21.32 -20.90
CA GLU A 262 -7.86 -21.49 -22.32
C GLU A 262 -6.55 -21.48 -23.13
N ILE A 263 -5.65 -20.56 -22.83
CA ILE A 263 -4.31 -20.51 -23.46
C ILE A 263 -3.52 -21.77 -23.13
N SER A 264 -3.56 -22.25 -21.89
CA SER A 264 -2.88 -23.48 -21.47
C SER A 264 -3.42 -24.70 -22.23
N LYS A 265 -4.75 -24.85 -22.31
CA LYS A 265 -5.41 -25.91 -23.08
C LYS A 265 -5.05 -25.84 -24.56
N SER A 266 -4.99 -24.65 -25.13
CA SER A 266 -4.60 -24.44 -26.53
C SER A 266 -3.14 -24.79 -26.78
N ARG A 267 -2.22 -24.45 -25.90
CA ARG A 267 -0.81 -24.84 -25.95
C ARG A 267 -0.63 -26.36 -25.89
N GLN A 268 -1.35 -27.05 -25.01
CA GLN A 268 -1.32 -28.50 -24.93
C GLN A 268 -1.81 -29.16 -26.20
N LYS A 269 -2.90 -28.67 -26.81
CA LYS A 269 -3.39 -29.16 -28.12
C LYS A 269 -2.37 -28.95 -29.22
N LEU A 270 -1.71 -27.79 -29.28
CA LEU A 270 -0.65 -27.52 -30.25
C LEU A 270 0.56 -28.45 -30.09
N GLN A 271 0.97 -28.72 -28.85
CA GLN A 271 2.06 -29.66 -28.56
C GLN A 271 1.70 -31.10 -28.97
N GLN A 272 0.46 -31.51 -28.68
CA GLN A 272 -0.03 -32.84 -29.12
C GLN A 272 -0.08 -32.96 -30.65
N TRP A 273 -0.55 -31.91 -31.33
CA TRP A 273 -0.61 -31.84 -32.75
C TRP A 273 0.81 -31.85 -33.38
N SER A 274 1.75 -31.06 -32.85
CA SER A 274 3.15 -31.05 -33.27
C SER A 274 3.80 -32.43 -33.13
N LYS A 275 3.60 -33.12 -31.99
CA LYS A 275 4.09 -34.50 -31.82
C LYS A 275 3.47 -35.50 -32.81
N ALA A 276 2.17 -35.35 -33.07
CA ALA A 276 1.50 -36.23 -34.04
C ALA A 276 1.96 -36.01 -35.48
N VAL A 277 2.31 -34.78 -35.85
CA VAL A 277 2.91 -34.46 -37.15
C VAL A 277 4.34 -35.02 -37.27
N GLN A 278 5.17 -34.83 -36.21
CA GLN A 278 6.53 -35.36 -36.14
C GLN A 278 6.54 -36.87 -36.33
N ASN A 279 5.71 -37.59 -35.62
CA ASN A 279 5.57 -39.06 -35.72
C ASN A 279 5.07 -39.56 -37.10
N LYS A 280 4.45 -38.70 -37.92
CA LYS A 280 4.04 -39.00 -39.29
C LYS A 280 5.11 -38.71 -40.32
N LEU A 281 6.07 -37.85 -39.98
CA LEU A 281 7.21 -37.52 -40.86
C LEU A 281 8.39 -38.47 -40.65
N ASP A 282 8.46 -39.16 -39.52
CA ASP A 282 9.47 -40.13 -39.16
C ASP A 282 9.08 -41.56 -39.58
N LEU A 283 7.96 -41.73 -40.32
CA LEU A 283 7.48 -42.96 -41.00
C LEU A 283 7.58 -42.81 -42.52
#